data_30ef247ee08261fbb3b5c9d8f06bdfcd
#
_entry.id   30ef247ee08261fbb3b5c9d8f06bdfcd
#
_cell.length_a   1.000
_cell.length_b   1.000
_cell.length_c   1.000
_cell.angle_alpha   90.00
_cell.angle_beta   90.00
_cell.angle_gamma   90.00
#
_symmetry.space_group_name_H-M   'P 1'
#
loop_
_entity.id
_entity.type
_entity.pdbx_description
1 polymer ?
#
loop_
_entity_poly.entity_id
_entity_poly.type
_entity_poly.pdbx_seq_one_letter_code
_entity_poly.pdbx_strand_id
1 'polypeptide(L)'
;MMDLHRLRLLREVHGRGTVHGAARALGYSPSAISQQLAVLEREAGTPLLERVGRNVRLTAAGQVLVRHATTLLDGVEAAEAELAAVAAGRVAGVVRIGAFQSAFIRVVAPAIRSLAEAHPDIRVEAAELEVEQAAPALRLQQLDVMVGDEYDGQPRAVHTDLLREHLLREHIRVVLPEDHPSAAADRVPIADLADLPWAACQPGTGHREMHVRVCRELGGFEPDLRYSSDDFLILLELVRTTGAGALLPDLVIGQGAPGVAVRLPAEGAVGRAVFLLTRRTRTPAVAAVADALTEAASRATPDW
;
A
#
# COMPACT_ATOMS: atom_id res chain seq x y z
N MET A 1 -27.08 25.28 5.63
CA MET A 1 -25.90 25.00 4.77
C MET A 1 -25.04 24.01 5.51
N MET A 2 -24.56 22.95 4.82
CA MET A 2 -23.74 21.91 5.45
C MET A 2 -22.41 22.48 5.91
N ASP A 3 -21.98 22.12 7.12
CA ASP A 3 -20.74 22.58 7.73
C ASP A 3 -19.61 21.55 7.50
N LEU A 4 -18.42 22.02 7.09
CA LEU A 4 -17.26 21.17 6.83
C LEU A 4 -16.84 20.33 8.05
N HIS A 5 -16.97 20.88 9.26
CA HIS A 5 -16.71 20.14 10.48
C HIS A 5 -17.62 18.90 10.61
N ARG A 6 -18.93 19.07 10.36
CA ARG A 6 -19.89 17.96 10.40
C ARG A 6 -19.68 16.94 9.29
N LEU A 7 -19.26 17.39 8.10
CA LEU A 7 -18.84 16.49 7.02
C LEU A 7 -17.63 15.65 7.42
N ARG A 8 -16.64 16.25 8.10
CA ARG A 8 -15.48 15.53 8.65
C ARG A 8 -15.91 14.48 9.68
N LEU A 9 -16.82 14.80 10.58
CA LEU A 9 -17.34 13.82 11.56
C LEU A 9 -18.03 12.63 10.87
N LEU A 10 -18.84 12.88 9.83
CA LEU A 10 -19.50 11.80 9.07
C LEU A 10 -18.47 10.89 8.38
N ARG A 11 -17.44 11.47 7.75
CA ARG A 11 -16.34 10.74 7.13
C ARG A 11 -15.59 9.86 8.15
N GLU A 12 -15.26 10.39 9.32
CA GLU A 12 -14.60 9.65 10.38
C GLU A 12 -15.43 8.48 10.92
N VAL A 13 -16.73 8.70 11.14
CA VAL A 13 -17.63 7.63 11.59
C VAL A 13 -17.75 6.52 10.54
N HIS A 14 -17.80 6.89 9.26
CA HIS A 14 -17.79 5.91 8.17
C HIS A 14 -16.50 5.07 8.15
N GLY A 15 -15.35 5.71 8.17
CA GLY A 15 -14.06 5.03 8.08
C GLY A 15 -13.75 4.12 9.26
N ARG A 16 -14.29 4.45 10.45
CA ARG A 16 -14.08 3.66 11.69
C ARG A 16 -15.23 2.71 12.02
N GLY A 17 -16.33 2.76 11.31
CA GLY A 17 -17.50 1.91 11.49
C GLY A 17 -18.29 2.17 12.78
N THR A 18 -17.81 3.03 13.70
CA THR A 18 -18.47 3.33 14.97
C THR A 18 -18.31 4.78 15.41
N VAL A 19 -19.34 5.33 16.07
CA VAL A 19 -19.26 6.67 16.68
C VAL A 19 -18.18 6.73 17.77
N HIS A 20 -18.00 5.66 18.55
CA HIS A 20 -16.99 5.59 19.60
C HIS A 20 -15.57 5.61 19.01
N GLY A 21 -15.34 4.92 17.90
CA GLY A 21 -14.04 4.94 17.18
C GLY A 21 -13.70 6.35 16.69
N ALA A 22 -14.66 7.02 16.07
CA ALA A 22 -14.49 8.40 15.62
C ALA A 22 -14.26 9.38 16.78
N ALA A 23 -15.02 9.23 17.87
CA ALA A 23 -14.89 10.07 19.07
C ALA A 23 -13.49 9.99 19.67
N ARG A 24 -12.95 8.78 19.83
CA ARG A 24 -11.59 8.56 20.34
C ARG A 24 -10.54 9.22 19.44
N ALA A 25 -10.70 9.08 18.13
CA ALA A 25 -9.73 9.60 17.17
C ALA A 25 -9.70 11.13 17.11
N LEU A 26 -10.86 11.76 17.27
CA LEU A 26 -11.00 13.20 17.14
C LEU A 26 -10.94 13.94 18.50
N GLY A 27 -10.81 13.22 19.61
CA GLY A 27 -10.79 13.80 20.95
C GLY A 27 -12.15 14.35 21.42
N TYR A 28 -13.26 13.84 20.88
CA TYR A 28 -14.64 14.22 21.24
C TYR A 28 -15.31 13.17 22.12
N SER A 29 -16.42 13.56 22.77
CA SER A 29 -17.34 12.60 23.37
C SER A 29 -18.24 11.95 22.29
N PRO A 30 -18.64 10.67 22.44
CA PRO A 30 -19.58 10.03 21.51
C PRO A 30 -20.92 10.75 21.41
N SER A 31 -21.39 11.36 22.50
CA SER A 31 -22.62 12.17 22.51
C SER A 31 -22.48 13.44 21.68
N ALA A 32 -21.33 14.13 21.75
CA ALA A 32 -21.08 15.32 20.94
C ALA A 32 -21.10 15.00 19.45
N ILE A 33 -20.42 13.92 19.02
CA ILE A 33 -20.46 13.49 17.61
C ILE A 33 -21.88 13.14 17.19
N SER A 34 -22.62 12.36 18.00
CA SER A 34 -24.01 11.99 17.67
C SER A 34 -24.91 13.21 17.51
N GLN A 35 -24.78 14.23 18.36
CA GLN A 35 -25.51 15.49 18.24
C GLN A 35 -25.19 16.24 16.94
N GLN A 36 -23.90 16.35 16.58
CA GLN A 36 -23.47 17.02 15.35
C GLN A 36 -23.96 16.28 14.10
N LEU A 37 -23.93 14.95 14.10
CA LEU A 37 -24.46 14.14 13.00
C LEU A 37 -25.99 14.27 12.87
N ALA A 38 -26.72 14.33 13.97
CA ALA A 38 -28.17 14.60 13.94
C ALA A 38 -28.51 16.02 13.39
N VAL A 39 -27.63 17.01 13.61
CA VAL A 39 -27.72 18.32 12.95
C VAL A 39 -27.50 18.18 11.45
N LEU A 40 -26.46 17.44 11.04
CA LEU A 40 -26.14 17.21 9.63
C LEU A 40 -27.30 16.50 8.89
N GLU A 41 -27.92 15.50 9.50
CA GLU A 41 -29.10 14.81 8.94
C GLU A 41 -30.27 15.77 8.72
N ARG A 42 -30.52 16.67 9.67
CA ARG A 42 -31.55 17.73 9.50
C ARG A 42 -31.22 18.71 8.38
N GLU A 43 -29.93 19.08 8.21
CA GLU A 43 -29.46 19.92 7.10
C GLU A 43 -29.53 19.21 5.75
N ALA A 44 -29.30 17.90 5.74
CA ALA A 44 -29.39 17.05 4.54
C ALA A 44 -30.85 16.70 4.19
N GLY A 45 -31.80 16.88 5.14
CA GLY A 45 -33.21 16.54 4.97
C GLY A 45 -33.49 15.03 4.89
N THR A 46 -32.53 14.18 5.25
CA THR A 46 -32.62 12.72 5.17
C THR A 46 -31.69 12.04 6.17
N PRO A 47 -32.07 10.85 6.69
CA PRO A 47 -31.15 10.07 7.51
C PRO A 47 -29.89 9.67 6.72
N LEU A 48 -28.73 9.88 7.32
CA LEU A 48 -27.42 9.53 6.75
C LEU A 48 -26.83 8.25 7.37
N LEU A 49 -27.30 7.94 8.58
CA LEU A 49 -26.85 6.78 9.36
C LEU A 49 -28.03 5.91 9.76
N GLU A 50 -27.81 4.60 9.77
CA GLU A 50 -28.75 3.62 10.32
C GLU A 50 -28.04 2.74 11.35
N ARG A 51 -28.79 2.28 12.37
CA ARG A 51 -28.26 1.39 13.40
C ARG A 51 -28.30 -0.06 12.93
N VAL A 52 -27.18 -0.75 13.07
CA VAL A 52 -27.06 -2.20 12.84
C VAL A 52 -26.46 -2.82 14.10
N GLY A 53 -27.35 -3.26 15.00
CA GLY A 53 -26.91 -3.76 16.31
C GLY A 53 -26.26 -2.66 17.17
N ARG A 54 -25.01 -2.87 17.55
CA ARG A 54 -24.20 -1.87 18.31
C ARG A 54 -23.43 -0.90 17.43
N ASN A 55 -23.41 -1.12 16.11
CA ASN A 55 -22.67 -0.33 15.14
C ASN A 55 -23.63 0.63 14.37
N VAL A 56 -23.01 1.54 13.63
CA VAL A 56 -23.71 2.42 12.68
C VAL A 56 -23.25 2.13 11.27
N ARG A 57 -24.16 2.20 10.31
CA ARG A 57 -23.86 2.06 8.88
C ARG A 57 -24.41 3.28 8.14
N LEU A 58 -23.77 3.66 7.05
CA LEU A 58 -24.30 4.69 6.17
C LEU A 58 -25.56 4.20 5.43
N THR A 59 -26.58 5.04 5.35
CA THR A 59 -27.67 4.90 4.39
C THR A 59 -27.16 5.16 2.95
N ALA A 60 -27.99 4.92 1.95
CA ALA A 60 -27.67 5.29 0.56
C ALA A 60 -27.37 6.80 0.43
N ALA A 61 -28.15 7.66 1.12
CA ALA A 61 -27.89 9.10 1.19
C ALA A 61 -26.57 9.42 1.91
N GLY A 62 -26.27 8.72 3.01
CA GLY A 62 -25.01 8.84 3.73
C GLY A 62 -23.81 8.48 2.85
N GLN A 63 -23.89 7.42 2.03
CA GLN A 63 -22.85 7.04 1.08
C GLN A 63 -22.61 8.11 0.00
N VAL A 64 -23.70 8.71 -0.52
CA VAL A 64 -23.59 9.85 -1.45
C VAL A 64 -22.87 11.01 -0.78
N LEU A 65 -23.34 11.40 0.42
CA LEU A 65 -22.77 12.56 1.12
C LEU A 65 -21.30 12.35 1.51
N VAL A 66 -20.89 11.15 1.95
CA VAL A 66 -19.49 10.88 2.29
C VAL A 66 -18.58 11.02 1.08
N ARG A 67 -18.97 10.55 -0.11
CA ARG A 67 -18.16 10.73 -1.32
C ARG A 67 -17.91 12.21 -1.63
N HIS A 68 -18.98 13.03 -1.57
CA HIS A 68 -18.84 14.48 -1.77
C HIS A 68 -18.09 15.17 -0.64
N ALA A 69 -18.33 14.77 0.61
CA ALA A 69 -17.63 15.29 1.77
C ALA A 69 -16.11 15.07 1.68
N THR A 70 -15.68 13.90 1.23
CA THR A 70 -14.26 13.61 1.00
C THR A 70 -13.67 14.59 -0.01
N THR A 71 -14.29 14.75 -1.19
CA THR A 71 -13.81 15.68 -2.23
C THR A 71 -13.74 17.14 -1.74
N LEU A 72 -14.75 17.59 -0.99
CA LEU A 72 -14.79 18.96 -0.45
C LEU A 72 -13.69 19.18 0.61
N LEU A 73 -13.52 18.25 1.52
CA LEU A 73 -12.50 18.33 2.56
C LEU A 73 -11.08 18.28 1.99
N ASP A 74 -10.85 17.42 1.00
CA ASP A 74 -9.56 17.34 0.29
C ASP A 74 -9.27 18.65 -0.48
N GLY A 75 -10.30 19.27 -1.07
CA GLY A 75 -10.17 20.57 -1.74
C GLY A 75 -9.82 21.72 -0.78
N VAL A 76 -10.40 21.73 0.42
CA VAL A 76 -10.06 22.73 1.45
C VAL A 76 -8.61 22.55 1.91
N GLU A 77 -8.18 21.31 2.19
CA GLU A 77 -6.81 21.01 2.60
C GLU A 77 -5.79 21.41 1.52
N ALA A 78 -6.10 21.13 0.24
CA ALA A 78 -5.26 21.55 -0.87
C ALA A 78 -5.12 23.08 -0.93
N ALA A 79 -6.24 23.81 -0.79
CA ALA A 79 -6.23 25.27 -0.81
C ALA A 79 -5.42 25.87 0.36
N GLU A 80 -5.56 25.32 1.58
CA GLU A 80 -4.78 25.74 2.74
C GLU A 80 -3.28 25.50 2.52
N ALA A 81 -2.90 24.34 1.95
CA ALA A 81 -1.52 24.02 1.64
C ALA A 81 -0.94 24.92 0.53
N GLU A 82 -1.71 25.20 -0.52
CA GLU A 82 -1.30 26.12 -1.59
C GLU A 82 -1.10 27.55 -1.06
N LEU A 83 -1.99 28.04 -0.22
CA LEU A 83 -1.85 29.35 0.43
C LEU A 83 -0.61 29.40 1.31
N ALA A 84 -0.34 28.33 2.08
CA ALA A 84 0.86 28.26 2.90
C ALA A 84 2.14 28.23 2.05
N ALA A 85 2.15 27.49 0.93
CA ALA A 85 3.27 27.43 0.00
C ALA A 85 3.55 28.79 -0.64
N VAL A 86 2.49 29.50 -1.08
CA VAL A 86 2.61 30.87 -1.64
C VAL A 86 3.17 31.82 -0.58
N ALA A 87 2.67 31.78 0.65
CA ALA A 87 3.14 32.64 1.75
C ALA A 87 4.61 32.38 2.13
N ALA A 88 5.04 31.12 2.04
CA ALA A 88 6.42 30.72 2.35
C ALA A 88 7.38 30.89 1.17
N GLY A 89 6.90 31.06 -0.04
CA GLY A 89 7.68 31.08 -1.30
C GLY A 89 8.35 29.74 -1.65
N ARG A 90 7.91 28.63 -1.01
CA ARG A 90 8.45 27.28 -1.18
C ARG A 90 7.45 26.20 -0.75
N VAL A 91 7.62 24.99 -1.29
CA VAL A 91 6.75 23.88 -0.96
C VAL A 91 7.06 23.36 0.44
N ALA A 92 6.03 23.32 1.31
CA ALA A 92 6.14 22.90 2.68
C ALA A 92 4.93 22.04 3.09
N GLY A 93 5.06 21.28 4.16
CA GLY A 93 3.96 20.50 4.75
C GLY A 93 4.40 19.15 5.29
N VAL A 94 3.42 18.39 5.81
CA VAL A 94 3.63 17.01 6.28
C VAL A 94 3.02 16.06 5.26
N VAL A 95 3.79 15.04 4.82
CA VAL A 95 3.31 14.00 3.91
C VAL A 95 3.54 12.64 4.55
N ARG A 96 2.46 11.85 4.66
CA ARG A 96 2.46 10.51 5.24
C ARG A 96 2.48 9.47 4.16
N ILE A 97 3.50 8.61 4.16
CA ILE A 97 3.74 7.57 3.16
C ILE A 97 3.56 6.20 3.81
N GLY A 98 2.76 5.33 3.18
CA GLY A 98 2.75 3.89 3.43
C GLY A 98 3.40 3.14 2.28
N ALA A 99 4.13 2.07 2.58
CA ALA A 99 4.71 1.20 1.57
C ALA A 99 4.96 -0.20 2.15
N PHE A 100 4.86 -1.23 1.32
CA PHE A 100 5.33 -2.56 1.69
C PHE A 100 6.86 -2.62 1.74
N GLN A 101 7.42 -3.58 2.47
CA GLN A 101 8.83 -3.64 2.87
C GLN A 101 9.83 -3.37 1.72
N SER A 102 9.76 -4.11 0.61
CA SER A 102 10.78 -3.99 -0.45
C SER A 102 10.72 -2.65 -1.18
N ALA A 103 9.53 -2.08 -1.38
CA ALA A 103 9.37 -0.72 -1.90
C ALA A 103 9.84 0.32 -0.90
N PHE A 104 9.61 0.10 0.41
CA PHE A 104 10.10 1.00 1.43
C PHE A 104 11.63 1.15 1.36
N ILE A 105 12.34 0.02 1.27
CA ILE A 105 13.81 -0.01 1.22
C ILE A 105 14.34 0.59 -0.10
N ARG A 106 13.74 0.24 -1.25
CA ARG A 106 14.30 0.53 -2.57
C ARG A 106 13.77 1.79 -3.23
N VAL A 107 12.59 2.26 -2.82
CA VAL A 107 11.93 3.42 -3.44
C VAL A 107 11.74 4.53 -2.41
N VAL A 108 11.07 4.25 -1.28
CA VAL A 108 10.69 5.28 -0.31
C VAL A 108 11.91 5.89 0.39
N ALA A 109 12.81 5.07 0.93
CA ALA A 109 13.98 5.58 1.65
C ALA A 109 14.92 6.41 0.77
N PRO A 110 15.24 6.02 -0.49
CA PRO A 110 15.98 6.88 -1.42
C PRO A 110 15.22 8.18 -1.76
N ALA A 111 13.90 8.12 -1.97
CA ALA A 111 13.09 9.31 -2.25
C ALA A 111 13.10 10.31 -1.08
N ILE A 112 13.01 9.84 0.17
CA ILE A 112 13.08 10.69 1.35
C ILE A 112 14.42 11.44 1.39
N ARG A 113 15.52 10.78 1.07
CA ARG A 113 16.84 11.44 1.03
C ARG A 113 16.88 12.54 -0.02
N SER A 114 16.40 12.26 -1.24
CA SER A 114 16.34 13.24 -2.33
C SER A 114 15.44 14.43 -1.98
N LEU A 115 14.29 14.16 -1.34
CA LEU A 115 13.35 15.19 -0.88
C LEU A 115 13.95 16.11 0.19
N ALA A 116 14.74 15.58 1.13
CA ALA A 116 15.37 16.37 2.16
C ALA A 116 16.35 17.41 1.59
N GLU A 117 16.96 17.11 0.43
CA GLU A 117 17.84 18.04 -0.28
C GLU A 117 17.06 19.06 -1.12
N ALA A 118 16.04 18.60 -1.87
CA ALA A 118 15.29 19.45 -2.80
C ALA A 118 14.18 20.28 -2.13
N HIS A 119 13.55 19.73 -1.09
CA HIS A 119 12.37 20.30 -0.41
C HIS A 119 12.51 20.17 1.11
N PRO A 120 13.45 20.89 1.76
CA PRO A 120 13.77 20.73 3.19
C PRO A 120 12.60 21.07 4.13
N ASP A 121 11.57 21.76 3.66
CA ASP A 121 10.38 22.12 4.42
C ASP A 121 9.25 21.09 4.32
N ILE A 122 9.43 20.02 3.52
CA ILE A 122 8.52 18.88 3.51
C ILE A 122 8.97 17.90 4.60
N ARG A 123 8.12 17.73 5.61
CA ARG A 123 8.29 16.69 6.61
C ARG A 123 7.66 15.40 6.12
N VAL A 124 8.45 14.38 5.84
CA VAL A 124 7.96 13.05 5.48
C VAL A 124 7.83 12.19 6.73
N GLU A 125 6.64 11.60 6.93
CA GLU A 125 6.37 10.54 7.90
C GLU A 125 6.09 9.26 7.13
N ALA A 126 6.91 8.23 7.28
CA ALA A 126 6.80 7.01 6.49
C ALA A 126 6.70 5.78 7.41
N ALA A 127 5.84 4.82 7.04
CA ALA A 127 5.63 3.58 7.76
C ALA A 127 5.46 2.40 6.79
N GLU A 128 5.90 1.23 7.24
CA GLU A 128 5.56 -0.01 6.55
C GLU A 128 4.06 -0.29 6.71
N LEU A 129 3.40 -0.56 5.58
CA LEU A 129 1.96 -0.79 5.52
C LEU A 129 1.62 -1.66 4.31
N GLU A 130 0.71 -2.61 4.52
CA GLU A 130 0.19 -3.42 3.42
C GLU A 130 -0.89 -2.67 2.63
N VAL A 131 -0.95 -2.92 1.32
CA VAL A 131 -1.81 -2.20 0.39
C VAL A 131 -3.31 -2.35 0.68
N GLU A 132 -3.72 -3.44 1.35
CA GLU A 132 -5.09 -3.69 1.79
C GLU A 132 -5.61 -2.61 2.75
N GLN A 133 -4.72 -1.96 3.49
CA GLN A 133 -5.05 -0.90 4.45
C GLN A 133 -5.06 0.50 3.81
N ALA A 134 -4.56 0.62 2.58
CA ALA A 134 -4.31 1.91 1.93
C ALA A 134 -5.58 2.73 1.70
N ALA A 135 -6.62 2.14 1.09
CA ALA A 135 -7.78 2.91 0.66
C ALA A 135 -8.55 3.56 1.83
N PRO A 136 -8.83 2.88 2.96
CA PRO A 136 -9.39 3.54 4.13
C PRO A 136 -8.48 4.63 4.71
N ALA A 137 -7.17 4.37 4.82
CA ALA A 137 -6.23 5.31 5.40
C ALA A 137 -6.08 6.60 4.56
N LEU A 138 -6.06 6.49 3.23
CA LEU A 138 -6.05 7.63 2.31
C LEU A 138 -7.33 8.46 2.42
N ARG A 139 -8.51 7.80 2.49
CA ARG A 139 -9.81 8.48 2.64
C ARG A 139 -9.95 9.21 3.97
N LEU A 140 -9.36 8.67 5.02
CA LEU A 140 -9.36 9.27 6.36
C LEU A 140 -8.22 10.28 6.58
N GLN A 141 -7.43 10.58 5.55
CA GLN A 141 -6.26 11.47 5.66
C GLN A 141 -5.22 11.03 6.72
N GLN A 142 -5.20 9.75 7.03
CA GLN A 142 -4.18 9.12 7.88
C GLN A 142 -2.93 8.80 7.07
N LEU A 143 -3.09 8.73 5.74
CA LEU A 143 -2.06 8.52 4.75
C LEU A 143 -2.29 9.49 3.59
N ASP A 144 -1.22 9.96 2.96
CA ASP A 144 -1.28 10.84 1.80
C ASP A 144 -0.89 10.12 0.52
N VAL A 145 0.06 9.18 0.66
CA VAL A 145 0.63 8.39 -0.42
C VAL A 145 0.78 6.94 0.01
N MET A 146 0.40 5.99 -0.84
CA MET A 146 0.67 4.58 -0.67
C MET A 146 1.44 4.05 -1.88
N VAL A 147 2.56 3.37 -1.63
CA VAL A 147 3.24 2.54 -2.63
C VAL A 147 2.72 1.12 -2.46
N GLY A 148 1.87 0.69 -3.37
CA GLY A 148 1.22 -0.63 -3.36
C GLY A 148 1.71 -1.51 -4.50
N ASP A 149 1.30 -2.77 -4.47
CA ASP A 149 1.65 -3.76 -5.48
C ASP A 149 0.45 -4.56 -5.99
N GLU A 150 0.65 -5.21 -7.11
CA GLU A 150 -0.30 -6.11 -7.74
C GLU A 150 0.46 -7.20 -8.49
N TYR A 151 0.21 -8.45 -8.14
CA TYR A 151 0.79 -9.60 -8.82
C TYR A 151 -0.01 -9.98 -10.07
N ASP A 152 0.67 -10.50 -11.09
CA ASP A 152 0.03 -11.02 -12.30
C ASP A 152 -1.05 -12.05 -11.95
N GLY A 153 -2.21 -11.92 -12.55
CA GLY A 153 -3.36 -12.80 -12.29
C GLY A 153 -4.11 -12.54 -10.98
N GLN A 154 -3.73 -11.50 -10.20
CA GLN A 154 -4.37 -11.12 -8.94
C GLN A 154 -4.73 -9.63 -8.93
N PRO A 155 -5.67 -9.18 -9.77
CA PRO A 155 -6.00 -7.77 -9.89
C PRO A 155 -6.56 -7.20 -8.59
N ARG A 156 -6.06 -6.05 -8.19
CA ARG A 156 -6.55 -5.30 -7.04
C ARG A 156 -7.83 -4.54 -7.37
N ALA A 157 -8.65 -4.30 -6.35
CA ALA A 157 -9.86 -3.49 -6.51
C ALA A 157 -9.52 -2.07 -7.01
N VAL A 158 -10.26 -1.61 -8.02
CA VAL A 158 -10.15 -0.25 -8.55
C VAL A 158 -10.99 0.68 -7.70
N HIS A 159 -10.36 1.72 -7.15
CA HIS A 159 -11.01 2.78 -6.38
C HIS A 159 -11.15 4.03 -7.23
N THR A 160 -12.36 4.35 -7.69
CA THR A 160 -12.62 5.49 -8.59
C THR A 160 -12.39 6.86 -7.94
N ASP A 161 -12.38 6.93 -6.62
CA ASP A 161 -12.11 8.12 -5.80
C ASP A 161 -10.62 8.35 -5.51
N LEU A 162 -9.77 7.38 -5.83
CA LEU A 162 -8.32 7.49 -5.70
C LEU A 162 -7.65 7.56 -7.08
N LEU A 163 -6.44 8.11 -7.11
CA LEU A 163 -5.58 8.14 -8.28
C LEU A 163 -4.53 7.05 -8.14
N ARG A 164 -4.45 6.16 -9.14
CA ARG A 164 -3.43 5.11 -9.22
C ARG A 164 -2.51 5.40 -10.39
N GLU A 165 -1.21 5.43 -10.13
CA GLU A 165 -0.16 5.67 -11.13
C GLU A 165 0.87 4.54 -11.07
N HIS A 166 1.28 4.06 -12.22
CA HIS A 166 2.31 3.02 -12.33
C HIS A 166 3.67 3.61 -11.94
N LEU A 167 4.44 2.90 -11.11
CA LEU A 167 5.82 3.26 -10.75
C LEU A 167 6.82 2.39 -11.51
N LEU A 168 6.75 1.07 -11.33
CA LEU A 168 7.63 0.11 -11.98
C LEU A 168 6.96 -1.26 -12.13
N ARG A 169 7.55 -2.11 -12.96
CA ARG A 169 7.23 -3.53 -13.05
C ARG A 169 8.51 -4.32 -12.80
N GLU A 170 8.40 -5.41 -12.06
CA GLU A 170 9.49 -6.30 -11.73
C GLU A 170 9.12 -7.77 -11.92
N HIS A 171 10.12 -8.64 -11.88
CA HIS A 171 9.93 -10.08 -11.96
C HIS A 171 9.96 -10.71 -10.57
N ILE A 172 9.28 -11.83 -10.46
CA ILE A 172 9.40 -12.76 -9.34
C ILE A 172 10.46 -13.80 -9.74
N ARG A 173 11.47 -13.95 -8.89
CA ARG A 173 12.59 -14.87 -9.07
C ARG A 173 12.41 -16.12 -8.24
N VAL A 174 12.90 -17.22 -8.76
CA VAL A 174 13.15 -18.43 -7.99
C VAL A 174 14.47 -18.23 -7.22
N VAL A 175 14.39 -18.33 -5.90
CA VAL A 175 15.56 -18.21 -5.02
C VAL A 175 15.79 -19.55 -4.35
N LEU A 176 16.99 -20.10 -4.53
CA LEU A 176 17.41 -21.42 -4.08
C LEU A 176 18.69 -21.34 -3.26
N PRO A 177 19.01 -22.32 -2.42
CA PRO A 177 20.36 -22.48 -1.89
C PRO A 177 21.40 -22.51 -3.03
N GLU A 178 22.56 -21.95 -2.78
CA GLU A 178 23.61 -21.81 -3.82
C GLU A 178 24.09 -23.18 -4.34
N ASP A 179 24.07 -24.22 -3.50
CA ASP A 179 24.47 -25.59 -3.80
C ASP A 179 23.34 -26.47 -4.36
N HIS A 180 22.13 -25.93 -4.55
CA HIS A 180 21.01 -26.68 -5.11
C HIS A 180 21.29 -27.10 -6.56
N PRO A 181 21.04 -28.38 -6.99
CA PRO A 181 21.31 -28.85 -8.34
C PRO A 181 20.78 -27.96 -9.46
N SER A 182 19.56 -27.43 -9.30
CA SER A 182 18.92 -26.53 -10.27
C SER A 182 19.54 -25.11 -10.26
N ALA A 183 20.40 -24.79 -9.31
CA ALA A 183 21.08 -23.49 -9.24
C ALA A 183 22.09 -23.27 -10.38
N ALA A 184 22.52 -24.32 -11.06
CA ALA A 184 23.48 -24.24 -12.18
C ALA A 184 22.83 -23.69 -13.47
N ALA A 185 21.51 -23.74 -13.62
CA ALA A 185 20.81 -23.29 -14.81
C ALA A 185 20.34 -21.82 -14.64
N ASP A 186 20.31 -21.04 -15.73
CA ASP A 186 19.79 -19.66 -15.71
C ASP A 186 18.28 -19.61 -15.50
N ARG A 187 17.58 -20.64 -15.94
CA ARG A 187 16.13 -20.81 -15.79
C ARG A 187 15.83 -22.16 -15.17
N VAL A 188 14.88 -22.17 -14.25
CA VAL A 188 14.52 -23.36 -13.49
C VAL A 188 13.05 -23.70 -13.71
N PRO A 189 12.73 -24.91 -14.21
CA PRO A 189 11.37 -25.39 -14.25
C PRO A 189 10.80 -25.47 -12.83
N ILE A 190 9.66 -24.86 -12.61
CA ILE A 190 9.03 -24.87 -11.27
C ILE A 190 8.70 -26.31 -10.84
N ALA A 191 8.33 -27.19 -11.81
CA ALA A 191 8.05 -28.59 -11.55
C ALA A 191 9.23 -29.35 -10.92
N ASP A 192 10.48 -28.98 -11.21
CA ASP A 192 11.69 -29.62 -10.66
C ASP A 192 11.90 -29.32 -9.17
N LEU A 193 11.10 -28.42 -8.63
CA LEU A 193 11.21 -27.94 -7.24
C LEU A 193 10.07 -28.48 -6.34
N ALA A 194 9.34 -29.49 -6.79
CA ALA A 194 8.16 -30.03 -6.09
C ALA A 194 8.49 -30.61 -4.70
N ASP A 195 9.68 -31.16 -4.53
CA ASP A 195 10.10 -31.81 -3.27
C ASP A 195 10.76 -30.84 -2.27
N LEU A 196 10.92 -29.56 -2.64
CA LEU A 196 11.52 -28.57 -1.75
C LEU A 196 10.54 -28.11 -0.68
N PRO A 197 11.02 -27.88 0.55
CA PRO A 197 10.30 -27.02 1.49
C PRO A 197 10.37 -25.57 0.97
N TRP A 198 9.29 -24.82 1.17
CA TRP A 198 9.21 -23.45 0.69
C TRP A 198 9.09 -22.46 1.84
N ALA A 199 9.71 -21.29 1.65
CA ALA A 199 9.56 -20.11 2.49
C ALA A 199 8.70 -19.06 1.75
N ALA A 200 7.62 -18.60 2.36
CA ALA A 200 6.67 -17.65 1.78
C ALA A 200 6.08 -16.70 2.82
N CYS A 201 5.38 -15.65 2.40
CA CYS A 201 4.66 -14.77 3.31
C CYS A 201 3.52 -15.48 4.04
N GLN A 202 2.97 -14.82 5.06
CA GLN A 202 1.85 -15.34 5.86
C GLN A 202 0.59 -15.58 5.02
N PRO A 203 -0.29 -16.50 5.43
CA PRO A 203 -1.60 -16.68 4.81
C PRO A 203 -2.40 -15.38 4.76
N GLY A 204 -3.09 -15.13 3.62
CA GLY A 204 -3.89 -13.93 3.40
C GLY A 204 -3.12 -12.75 2.78
N THR A 205 -1.85 -12.93 2.44
CA THR A 205 -1.08 -11.95 1.67
C THR A 205 -1.10 -12.27 0.18
N GLY A 206 -1.07 -11.24 -0.68
CA GLY A 206 -1.01 -11.40 -2.12
C GLY A 206 0.23 -12.18 -2.59
N HIS A 207 1.36 -12.02 -1.90
CA HIS A 207 2.57 -12.80 -2.15
C HIS A 207 2.36 -14.30 -1.92
N ARG A 208 1.71 -14.70 -0.80
CA ARG A 208 1.42 -16.10 -0.51
C ARG A 208 0.51 -16.71 -1.57
N GLU A 209 -0.51 -15.98 -1.97
CA GLU A 209 -1.45 -16.43 -3.02
C GLU A 209 -0.75 -16.59 -4.37
N MET A 210 0.11 -15.62 -4.75
CA MET A 210 0.95 -15.72 -5.94
C MET A 210 1.86 -16.95 -5.89
N HIS A 211 2.52 -17.19 -4.76
CA HIS A 211 3.42 -18.33 -4.57
C HIS A 211 2.71 -19.67 -4.80
N VAL A 212 1.57 -19.87 -4.13
CA VAL A 212 0.76 -21.09 -4.29
C VAL A 212 0.29 -21.24 -5.75
N ARG A 213 -0.17 -20.17 -6.36
CA ARG A 213 -0.63 -20.17 -7.75
C ARG A 213 0.49 -20.56 -8.72
N VAL A 214 1.68 -20.00 -8.58
CA VAL A 214 2.85 -20.32 -9.41
C VAL A 214 3.21 -21.81 -9.30
N CYS A 215 3.27 -22.37 -8.11
CA CYS A 215 3.56 -23.80 -7.91
C CYS A 215 2.47 -24.68 -8.53
N ARG A 216 1.20 -24.31 -8.41
CA ARG A 216 0.07 -25.08 -9.00
C ARG A 216 0.02 -24.98 -10.53
N GLU A 217 0.05 -23.75 -11.05
CA GLU A 217 -0.19 -23.52 -12.49
C GLU A 217 1.04 -23.83 -13.35
N LEU A 218 2.25 -23.51 -12.87
CA LEU A 218 3.49 -23.74 -13.62
C LEU A 218 4.18 -25.04 -13.20
N GLY A 219 4.14 -25.39 -11.93
CA GLY A 219 4.80 -26.60 -11.43
C GLY A 219 3.92 -27.82 -11.37
N GLY A 220 2.60 -27.69 -11.33
CA GLY A 220 1.66 -28.82 -11.23
C GLY A 220 1.61 -29.47 -9.84
N PHE A 221 2.08 -28.80 -8.77
CA PHE A 221 2.14 -29.35 -7.42
C PHE A 221 1.64 -28.36 -6.35
N GLU A 222 1.28 -28.88 -5.17
CA GLU A 222 1.02 -28.11 -3.97
C GLU A 222 2.34 -27.86 -3.21
N PRO A 223 2.74 -26.59 -2.96
CA PRO A 223 4.00 -26.33 -2.27
C PRO A 223 3.93 -26.71 -0.79
N ASP A 224 4.99 -27.37 -0.27
CA ASP A 224 5.21 -27.54 1.17
C ASP A 224 5.66 -26.23 1.80
N LEU A 225 4.72 -25.34 2.11
CA LEU A 225 4.95 -24.02 2.68
C LEU A 225 5.29 -24.11 4.17
N ARG A 226 6.49 -24.60 4.46
CA ARG A 226 6.95 -24.96 5.80
C ARG A 226 7.33 -23.76 6.65
N TYR A 227 7.83 -22.68 6.00
CA TYR A 227 8.32 -21.49 6.69
C TYR A 227 7.52 -20.25 6.24
N SER A 228 7.20 -19.37 7.22
CA SER A 228 6.40 -18.18 6.90
C SER A 228 6.91 -16.93 7.63
N SER A 229 7.07 -15.83 6.86
CA SER A 229 7.37 -14.50 7.39
C SER A 229 6.93 -13.45 6.36
N ASP A 230 6.41 -12.30 6.82
CA ASP A 230 6.16 -11.16 5.94
C ASP A 230 7.42 -10.30 5.72
N ASP A 231 8.49 -10.59 6.48
CA ASP A 231 9.81 -10.02 6.27
C ASP A 231 10.61 -10.85 5.24
N PHE A 232 10.81 -10.30 4.05
CA PHE A 232 11.55 -10.96 2.99
C PHE A 232 13.04 -11.23 3.33
N LEU A 233 13.63 -10.47 4.24
CA LEU A 233 15.00 -10.75 4.70
C LEU A 233 15.06 -12.04 5.50
N ILE A 234 14.00 -12.32 6.30
CA ILE A 234 13.84 -13.61 6.99
C ILE A 234 13.66 -14.74 5.97
N LEU A 235 12.85 -14.53 4.92
CA LEU A 235 12.67 -15.54 3.88
C LEU A 235 14.00 -15.87 3.16
N LEU A 236 14.80 -14.84 2.83
CA LEU A 236 16.14 -15.03 2.27
C LEU A 236 17.06 -15.82 3.19
N GLU A 237 17.04 -15.54 4.49
CA GLU A 237 17.88 -16.25 5.46
C GLU A 237 17.43 -17.71 5.62
N LEU A 238 16.13 -17.97 5.57
CA LEU A 238 15.59 -19.33 5.57
C LEU A 238 16.05 -20.13 4.34
N VAL A 239 16.09 -19.51 3.14
CA VAL A 239 16.65 -20.15 1.95
C VAL A 239 18.12 -20.53 2.17
N ARG A 240 18.94 -19.62 2.70
CA ARG A 240 20.37 -19.86 2.96
C ARG A 240 20.64 -20.99 3.93
N THR A 241 19.79 -21.15 4.95
CA THR A 241 20.11 -21.98 6.13
C THR A 241 19.35 -23.29 6.20
N THR A 242 18.21 -23.41 5.51
CA THR A 242 17.29 -24.57 5.69
C THR A 242 17.16 -25.44 4.45
N GLY A 243 17.75 -25.07 3.33
CA GLY A 243 17.54 -25.74 2.06
C GLY A 243 16.17 -25.46 1.40
N ALA A 244 15.42 -24.49 1.90
CA ALA A 244 14.14 -24.10 1.33
C ALA A 244 14.32 -23.32 0.01
N GLY A 245 13.28 -23.37 -0.85
CA GLY A 245 13.11 -22.43 -1.96
C GLY A 245 12.22 -21.25 -1.57
N ALA A 246 12.34 -20.14 -2.31
CA ALA A 246 11.42 -19.02 -2.21
C ALA A 246 11.16 -18.40 -3.58
N LEU A 247 10.00 -17.73 -3.74
CA LEU A 247 9.69 -16.88 -4.87
C LEU A 247 9.75 -15.43 -4.41
N LEU A 248 10.77 -14.68 -4.81
CA LEU A 248 11.00 -13.32 -4.31
C LEU A 248 11.07 -12.31 -5.44
N PRO A 249 10.55 -11.08 -5.24
CA PRO A 249 10.61 -10.03 -6.24
C PRO A 249 11.99 -9.38 -6.35
N ASP A 250 12.29 -8.81 -7.52
CA ASP A 250 13.57 -8.15 -7.83
C ASP A 250 13.97 -7.06 -6.80
N LEU A 251 13.01 -6.29 -6.30
CA LEU A 251 13.26 -5.26 -5.27
C LEU A 251 13.82 -5.83 -3.96
N VAL A 252 13.52 -7.08 -3.63
CA VAL A 252 14.09 -7.76 -2.46
C VAL A 252 15.55 -8.12 -2.71
N ILE A 253 15.83 -8.68 -3.88
CA ILE A 253 17.13 -9.21 -4.27
C ILE A 253 18.14 -8.09 -4.51
N GLY A 254 17.68 -6.98 -5.11
CA GLY A 254 18.52 -5.83 -5.43
C GLY A 254 19.68 -6.20 -6.35
N GLN A 255 20.87 -5.69 -6.06
CA GLN A 255 22.09 -5.95 -6.85
C GLN A 255 22.81 -7.25 -6.45
N GLY A 256 22.15 -8.15 -5.73
CA GLY A 256 22.67 -9.45 -5.37
C GLY A 256 22.20 -9.94 -4.00
N ALA A 257 22.07 -11.23 -3.89
CA ALA A 257 21.74 -11.93 -2.65
C ALA A 257 22.83 -13.00 -2.39
N PRO A 258 23.93 -12.66 -1.71
CA PRO A 258 25.03 -13.60 -1.48
C PRO A 258 24.55 -14.84 -0.73
N GLY A 259 25.09 -16.01 -1.09
CA GLY A 259 24.76 -17.30 -0.48
C GLY A 259 23.44 -17.92 -0.95
N VAL A 260 22.82 -17.37 -2.00
CA VAL A 260 21.68 -17.96 -2.69
C VAL A 260 21.81 -17.82 -4.21
N ALA A 261 21.24 -18.76 -4.93
CA ALA A 261 21.09 -18.69 -6.38
C ALA A 261 19.75 -18.03 -6.73
N VAL A 262 19.80 -17.02 -7.61
CA VAL A 262 18.62 -16.30 -8.09
C VAL A 262 18.40 -16.65 -9.56
N ARG A 263 17.22 -17.17 -9.89
CA ARG A 263 16.94 -17.70 -11.23
C ARG A 263 15.57 -17.22 -11.72
N LEU A 264 15.32 -17.33 -13.02
CA LEU A 264 14.01 -17.13 -13.61
C LEU A 264 13.25 -18.46 -13.69
N PRO A 265 11.91 -18.46 -13.57
CA PRO A 265 11.11 -19.61 -13.97
C PRO A 265 11.32 -19.93 -15.45
N ALA A 266 11.42 -21.22 -15.80
CA ALA A 266 11.58 -21.64 -17.19
C ALA A 266 10.29 -21.44 -18.02
N GLU A 267 9.14 -21.55 -17.40
CA GLU A 267 7.80 -21.43 -17.98
C GLU A 267 7.46 -20.01 -18.44
N GLY A 268 8.15 -19.02 -17.94
CA GLY A 268 7.98 -17.61 -18.28
C GLY A 268 8.10 -16.69 -17.06
N ALA A 269 8.03 -15.40 -17.33
CA ALA A 269 8.14 -14.39 -16.28
C ALA A 269 6.82 -14.29 -15.51
N VAL A 270 6.92 -14.35 -14.19
CA VAL A 270 5.86 -13.94 -13.25
C VAL A 270 6.17 -12.52 -12.82
N GLY A 271 5.20 -11.62 -12.94
CA GLY A 271 5.43 -10.19 -12.70
C GLY A 271 4.70 -9.66 -11.47
N ARG A 272 5.24 -8.55 -10.97
CA ARG A 272 4.60 -7.67 -9.99
C ARG A 272 4.64 -6.23 -10.49
N ALA A 273 3.49 -5.59 -10.58
CA ALA A 273 3.38 -4.15 -10.82
C ALA A 273 3.42 -3.41 -9.48
N VAL A 274 4.25 -2.39 -9.38
CA VAL A 274 4.29 -1.47 -8.25
C VAL A 274 3.66 -0.15 -8.68
N PHE A 275 2.79 0.40 -7.86
CA PHE A 275 2.03 1.60 -8.16
C PHE A 275 1.95 2.56 -6.99
N LEU A 276 1.71 3.81 -7.30
CA LEU A 276 1.39 4.87 -6.37
C LEU A 276 -0.13 5.01 -6.27
N LEU A 277 -0.63 5.15 -5.05
CA LEU A 277 -2.03 5.44 -4.78
C LEU A 277 -2.13 6.70 -3.93
N THR A 278 -2.92 7.67 -4.37
CA THR A 278 -3.16 8.94 -3.66
C THR A 278 -4.62 9.36 -3.78
N ARG A 279 -5.04 10.35 -3.01
CA ARG A 279 -6.28 11.08 -3.31
C ARG A 279 -6.15 11.78 -4.66
N ARG A 280 -7.29 12.03 -5.35
CA ARG A 280 -7.29 12.73 -6.65
C ARG A 280 -6.76 14.15 -6.57
N THR A 281 -7.08 14.87 -5.49
CA THR A 281 -6.53 16.19 -5.21
C THR A 281 -5.26 16.01 -4.40
N ARG A 282 -4.15 16.53 -4.92
CA ARG A 282 -2.84 16.50 -4.27
C ARG A 282 -2.45 17.91 -3.85
N THR A 283 -1.94 18.06 -2.63
CA THR A 283 -1.24 19.28 -2.23
C THR A 283 0.10 19.37 -2.97
N PRO A 284 0.70 20.56 -3.10
CA PRO A 284 2.04 20.69 -3.71
C PRO A 284 3.10 19.79 -3.05
N ALA A 285 3.03 19.60 -1.73
CA ALA A 285 3.94 18.69 -1.02
C ALA A 285 3.72 17.22 -1.41
N VAL A 286 2.47 16.78 -1.54
CA VAL A 286 2.15 15.41 -1.99
C VAL A 286 2.58 15.21 -3.45
N ALA A 287 2.45 16.21 -4.32
CA ALA A 287 2.93 16.15 -5.69
C ALA A 287 4.45 16.00 -5.76
N ALA A 288 5.21 16.82 -5.01
CA ALA A 288 6.66 16.72 -4.93
C ALA A 288 7.14 15.35 -4.41
N VAL A 289 6.43 14.79 -3.42
CA VAL A 289 6.72 13.44 -2.92
C VAL A 289 6.43 12.38 -3.98
N ALA A 290 5.32 12.49 -4.72
CA ALA A 290 4.97 11.55 -5.79
C ALA A 290 6.03 11.56 -6.91
N ASP A 291 6.52 12.73 -7.29
CA ASP A 291 7.58 12.90 -8.30
C ASP A 291 8.90 12.25 -7.81
N ALA A 292 9.30 12.48 -6.57
CA ALA A 292 10.50 11.89 -5.98
C ALA A 292 10.41 10.36 -5.88
N LEU A 293 9.23 9.81 -5.54
CA LEU A 293 9.00 8.37 -5.54
C LEU A 293 9.09 7.77 -6.95
N THR A 294 8.55 8.46 -7.96
CA THR A 294 8.62 8.05 -9.35
C THR A 294 10.07 8.03 -9.85
N GLU A 295 10.85 9.06 -9.52
CA GLU A 295 12.28 9.12 -9.85
C GLU A 295 13.08 8.03 -9.13
N ALA A 296 12.82 7.77 -7.85
CA ALA A 296 13.48 6.71 -7.12
C ALA A 296 13.12 5.32 -7.68
N ALA A 297 11.86 5.09 -8.06
CA ALA A 297 11.42 3.86 -8.67
C ALA A 297 12.10 3.56 -10.01
N SER A 298 12.32 4.57 -10.84
CA SER A 298 13.04 4.41 -12.11
C SER A 298 14.49 3.95 -11.95
N ARG A 299 15.11 4.22 -10.80
CA ARG A 299 16.48 3.80 -10.46
C ARG A 299 16.52 2.48 -9.70
N ALA A 300 15.38 2.04 -9.17
CA ALA A 300 15.32 0.83 -8.33
C ALA A 300 15.22 -0.47 -9.14
N THR A 301 14.82 -0.38 -10.41
CA THR A 301 14.70 -1.54 -11.30
C THR A 301 16.09 -1.97 -11.74
N PRO A 302 16.52 -3.20 -11.43
CA PRO A 302 17.81 -3.70 -11.94
C PRO A 302 17.73 -3.87 -13.46
N ASP A 303 18.79 -3.47 -14.16
CA ASP A 303 19.03 -3.82 -15.56
C ASP A 303 19.50 -5.30 -15.61
N TRP A 304 18.55 -6.24 -15.75
CA TRP A 304 18.86 -7.68 -15.97
C TRP A 304 18.66 -8.11 -17.41
#